data_47948aebe0773c32f531e1285cfffb6c
#
_entry.id   47948aebe0773c32f531e1285cfffb6c
#
_cell.length_a   1.000
_cell.length_b   1.000
_cell.length_c   1.000
_cell.angle_alpha   90.00
_cell.angle_beta   90.00
_cell.angle_gamma   90.00
#
_symmetry.space_group_name_H-M   'P 1'
#
loop_
_entity.id
_entity.type
_entity.pdbx_description
1 polymer ?
#
loop_
_entity_poly.entity_id
_entity_poly.type
_entity_poly.pdbx_seq_one_letter_code
_entity_poly.pdbx_strand_id
1 'polypeptide(L)'
;IGNAITKAFEAVGRQYHPSVIELLALRVTAEFEPKIRNDLISVEDIQDCVERVLSEAGYSDVAKAYILYRKQREKLRNVGSTLLNYKELVNNYLRINDWRVKENSTVTYSVGGLILSNSGAITANYWLSEIYDAEIAQAHRSAELHLHDLSMLTGYCAGWSLKQLIEEGLGGVPGKISSSPASHLSTLCNQMVNFLGIMQNEWAGAQAFSSFDTYLAPFVRADKLSQREVKQCVQSFVYGVNTPSRWGTQAPFSNITLDWTVPKDMANLPAIVGGREQPFTYGECQKEMDMVNKAFIELMIEGDANGRGFQYPIPTYSITKDFDWGDTENNKLLFEMTAKYGTPYFSNYINSDMEPNDVRSMCCRLRLDLRELRKKSGGFFGSGESTGSVGVVTINLPRIAYLAEGEADFYRRLDKLMDIAARSLKTKRTVITKLLEGGLYPYTKRYLGSFENHFSTI
;
A
#
# COMPACT_ATOMS: atom_id res chain seq x y z
N ILE A 1 -33.78 4.23 -28.74
CA ILE A 1 -32.96 3.36 -29.59
C ILE A 1 -32.80 4.02 -30.95
N GLY A 2 -33.88 4.30 -31.71
CA GLY A 2 -33.82 4.89 -33.06
C GLY A 2 -32.94 6.12 -33.16
N ASN A 3 -33.14 7.13 -32.29
CA ASN A 3 -32.31 8.34 -32.25
C ASN A 3 -30.82 8.07 -32.02
N ALA A 4 -30.47 7.04 -31.26
CA ALA A 4 -29.06 6.70 -31.00
C ALA A 4 -28.43 6.03 -32.22
N ILE A 5 -29.18 5.18 -32.92
CA ILE A 5 -28.78 4.56 -34.20
C ILE A 5 -28.62 5.63 -35.28
N THR A 6 -29.58 6.54 -35.41
CA THR A 6 -29.53 7.69 -36.36
C THR A 6 -28.22 8.48 -36.16
N LYS A 7 -27.90 8.88 -34.95
CA LYS A 7 -26.66 9.61 -34.66
C LYS A 7 -25.40 8.83 -35.01
N ALA A 8 -25.42 7.52 -34.88
CA ALA A 8 -24.28 6.69 -35.26
C ALA A 8 -24.08 6.65 -36.77
N PHE A 9 -25.19 6.60 -37.58
CA PHE A 9 -25.15 6.72 -39.03
C PHE A 9 -24.62 8.11 -39.48
N GLU A 10 -25.12 9.17 -38.87
CA GLU A 10 -24.66 10.54 -39.12
C GLU A 10 -23.16 10.71 -38.81
N ALA A 11 -22.68 10.13 -37.72
CA ALA A 11 -21.29 10.22 -37.29
C ALA A 11 -20.29 9.62 -38.29
N VAL A 12 -20.70 8.64 -39.09
CA VAL A 12 -19.89 8.04 -40.17
C VAL A 12 -20.22 8.59 -41.56
N GLY A 13 -21.14 9.56 -41.65
CA GLY A 13 -21.56 10.16 -42.90
C GLY A 13 -22.30 9.18 -43.83
N ARG A 14 -22.87 8.11 -43.29
CA ARG A 14 -23.55 7.09 -44.08
C ARG A 14 -25.01 7.48 -44.29
N GLN A 15 -25.45 7.53 -45.54
CA GLN A 15 -26.86 7.79 -45.87
C GLN A 15 -27.74 6.62 -45.46
N TYR A 16 -28.92 6.94 -44.97
CA TYR A 16 -29.92 5.95 -44.56
C TYR A 16 -31.32 6.41 -44.95
N HIS A 17 -32.21 5.46 -45.12
CA HIS A 17 -33.63 5.72 -45.23
C HIS A 17 -34.28 5.55 -43.83
N PRO A 18 -35.24 6.39 -43.41
CA PRO A 18 -35.90 6.30 -42.11
C PRO A 18 -36.40 4.89 -41.75
N SER A 19 -36.94 4.15 -42.72
CA SER A 19 -37.42 2.78 -42.53
C SER A 19 -36.34 1.79 -42.14
N VAL A 20 -35.07 2.04 -42.49
CA VAL A 20 -33.94 1.21 -42.07
C VAL A 20 -33.68 1.40 -40.57
N ILE A 21 -33.75 2.64 -40.09
CA ILE A 21 -33.59 2.95 -38.65
C ILE A 21 -34.74 2.30 -37.84
N GLU A 22 -35.96 2.38 -38.32
CA GLU A 22 -37.11 1.74 -37.69
C GLU A 22 -36.95 0.21 -37.61
N LEU A 23 -36.54 -0.41 -38.71
CA LEU A 23 -36.31 -1.85 -38.78
C LEU A 23 -35.21 -2.29 -37.80
N LEU A 24 -34.09 -1.56 -37.77
CA LEU A 24 -33.00 -1.85 -36.83
C LEU A 24 -33.44 -1.67 -35.37
N ALA A 25 -34.23 -0.62 -35.08
CA ALA A 25 -34.76 -0.39 -33.75
C ALA A 25 -35.72 -1.50 -33.30
N LEU A 26 -36.59 -2.00 -34.20
CA LEU A 26 -37.46 -3.12 -33.93
C LEU A 26 -36.67 -4.41 -33.69
N ARG A 27 -35.64 -4.69 -34.48
CA ARG A 27 -34.77 -5.87 -34.27
C ARG A 27 -34.07 -5.80 -32.89
N VAL A 28 -33.55 -4.64 -32.50
CA VAL A 28 -32.96 -4.43 -31.18
C VAL A 28 -33.99 -4.71 -30.08
N THR A 29 -35.21 -4.22 -30.24
CA THR A 29 -36.28 -4.45 -29.26
C THR A 29 -36.61 -5.94 -29.13
N ALA A 30 -36.79 -6.64 -30.24
CA ALA A 30 -37.04 -8.08 -30.23
C ALA A 30 -35.91 -8.90 -29.60
N GLU A 31 -34.67 -8.40 -29.68
CA GLU A 31 -33.51 -9.10 -29.14
C GLU A 31 -33.36 -8.92 -27.64
N PHE A 32 -33.70 -7.78 -27.06
CA PHE A 32 -33.62 -7.58 -25.63
C PHE A 32 -34.91 -7.93 -24.88
N GLU A 33 -36.05 -7.99 -25.52
CA GLU A 33 -37.36 -8.34 -24.90
C GLU A 33 -37.31 -9.61 -24.04
N PRO A 34 -36.62 -10.70 -24.44
CA PRO A 34 -36.49 -11.91 -23.62
C PRO A 34 -35.60 -11.72 -22.39
N LYS A 35 -34.83 -10.63 -22.31
CA LYS A 35 -33.94 -10.31 -21.21
C LYS A 35 -34.62 -9.47 -20.13
N ILE A 36 -35.82 -8.99 -20.36
CA ILE A 36 -36.58 -8.22 -19.36
C ILE A 36 -36.95 -9.15 -18.20
N ARG A 37 -36.60 -8.73 -16.98
CA ARG A 37 -36.94 -9.42 -15.74
C ARG A 37 -37.62 -8.43 -14.79
N ASN A 38 -38.80 -8.80 -14.29
CA ASN A 38 -39.60 -7.96 -13.39
C ASN A 38 -39.83 -6.53 -13.95
N ASP A 39 -40.18 -6.45 -15.24
CA ASP A 39 -40.37 -5.20 -16.00
C ASP A 39 -39.14 -4.26 -16.03
N LEU A 40 -37.96 -4.78 -15.75
CA LEU A 40 -36.68 -4.05 -15.76
C LEU A 40 -35.68 -4.71 -16.70
N ILE A 41 -34.90 -3.88 -17.38
CA ILE A 41 -33.73 -4.30 -18.16
C ILE A 41 -32.60 -3.27 -17.95
N SER A 42 -31.34 -3.72 -17.95
CA SER A 42 -30.23 -2.79 -17.85
C SER A 42 -30.04 -1.99 -19.14
N VAL A 43 -29.59 -0.75 -19.02
CA VAL A 43 -29.26 0.09 -20.19
C VAL A 43 -28.12 -0.54 -20.99
N GLU A 44 -27.18 -1.18 -20.31
CA GLU A 44 -26.06 -1.90 -20.89
C GLU A 44 -26.54 -3.05 -21.81
N ASP A 45 -27.48 -3.87 -21.34
CA ASP A 45 -28.05 -4.95 -22.14
C ASP A 45 -28.71 -4.45 -23.42
N ILE A 46 -29.44 -3.32 -23.36
CA ILE A 46 -30.03 -2.68 -24.54
C ILE A 46 -28.91 -2.20 -25.49
N GLN A 47 -27.89 -1.60 -24.98
CA GLN A 47 -26.78 -1.08 -25.78
C GLN A 47 -25.97 -2.19 -26.46
N ASP A 48 -25.74 -3.31 -25.76
CA ASP A 48 -25.10 -4.50 -26.34
C ASP A 48 -25.94 -5.11 -27.47
N CYS A 49 -27.27 -5.11 -27.35
CA CYS A 49 -28.17 -5.52 -28.44
C CYS A 49 -28.07 -4.57 -29.65
N VAL A 50 -27.98 -3.25 -29.44
CA VAL A 50 -27.77 -2.29 -30.54
C VAL A 50 -26.46 -2.57 -31.29
N GLU A 51 -25.34 -2.77 -30.56
CA GLU A 51 -24.05 -3.06 -31.16
C GLU A 51 -24.08 -4.33 -32.00
N ARG A 52 -24.70 -5.38 -31.49
CA ARG A 52 -24.82 -6.67 -32.17
C ARG A 52 -25.70 -6.57 -33.43
N VAL A 53 -26.90 -6.00 -33.31
CA VAL A 53 -27.80 -5.83 -34.44
C VAL A 53 -27.20 -5.00 -35.55
N LEU A 54 -26.48 -3.92 -35.25
CA LEU A 54 -25.78 -3.12 -36.25
C LEU A 54 -24.68 -3.92 -36.94
N SER A 55 -23.90 -4.71 -36.20
CA SER A 55 -22.83 -5.55 -36.75
C SER A 55 -23.40 -6.66 -37.65
N GLU A 56 -24.44 -7.37 -37.22
CA GLU A 56 -25.08 -8.46 -37.97
C GLU A 56 -25.85 -7.97 -39.22
N ALA A 57 -26.33 -6.73 -39.16
CA ALA A 57 -26.97 -6.10 -40.32
C ALA A 57 -25.97 -5.56 -41.36
N GLY A 58 -24.65 -5.77 -41.14
CA GLY A 58 -23.59 -5.34 -42.06
C GLY A 58 -23.19 -3.86 -41.91
N TYR A 59 -23.58 -3.20 -40.84
CA TYR A 59 -23.23 -1.81 -40.52
C TYR A 59 -22.12 -1.74 -39.52
N SER A 60 -21.00 -2.42 -39.75
CA SER A 60 -19.87 -2.52 -38.81
C SER A 60 -19.16 -1.19 -38.53
N ASP A 61 -19.15 -0.28 -39.51
CA ASP A 61 -18.64 1.10 -39.34
C ASP A 61 -19.57 1.91 -38.43
N VAL A 62 -20.88 1.78 -38.56
CA VAL A 62 -21.87 2.43 -37.70
C VAL A 62 -21.83 1.84 -36.27
N ALA A 63 -21.70 0.51 -36.17
CA ALA A 63 -21.55 -0.16 -34.87
C ALA A 63 -20.31 0.36 -34.11
N LYS A 64 -19.19 0.50 -34.82
CA LYS A 64 -17.94 1.09 -34.23
C LYS A 64 -18.16 2.53 -33.79
N ALA A 65 -18.84 3.36 -34.57
CA ALA A 65 -19.17 4.73 -34.16
C ALA A 65 -20.10 4.77 -32.95
N TYR A 66 -21.06 3.85 -32.88
CA TYR A 66 -21.96 3.71 -31.76
C TYR A 66 -21.19 3.34 -30.45
N ILE A 67 -20.25 2.39 -30.51
CA ILE A 67 -19.38 2.01 -29.39
C ILE A 67 -18.56 3.20 -28.89
N LEU A 68 -17.95 3.96 -29.80
CA LEU A 68 -17.17 5.14 -29.45
C LEU A 68 -18.04 6.23 -28.81
N TYR A 69 -19.23 6.46 -29.32
CA TYR A 69 -20.22 7.39 -28.76
C TYR A 69 -20.67 6.95 -27.36
N ARG A 70 -20.95 5.64 -27.16
CA ARG A 70 -21.30 5.05 -25.88
C ARG A 70 -20.20 5.32 -24.84
N LYS A 71 -18.93 5.02 -25.16
CA LYS A 71 -17.78 5.28 -24.29
C LYS A 71 -17.62 6.77 -23.96
N GLN A 72 -17.82 7.65 -24.94
CA GLN A 72 -17.73 9.08 -24.72
C GLN A 72 -18.87 9.58 -23.80
N ARG A 73 -20.08 9.07 -23.96
CA ARG A 73 -21.23 9.39 -23.09
C ARG A 73 -21.07 8.84 -21.69
N GLU A 74 -20.50 7.65 -21.54
CA GLU A 74 -20.14 7.07 -20.26
C GLU A 74 -19.10 7.94 -19.54
N LYS A 75 -18.04 8.37 -20.23
CA LYS A 75 -17.06 9.33 -19.70
C LYS A 75 -17.72 10.64 -19.25
N LEU A 76 -18.60 11.21 -20.04
CA LEU A 76 -19.31 12.45 -19.69
C LEU A 76 -20.23 12.28 -18.48
N ARG A 77 -20.90 11.14 -18.34
CA ARG A 77 -21.70 10.81 -17.14
C ARG A 77 -20.82 10.66 -15.91
N ASN A 78 -19.69 9.98 -16.04
CA ASN A 78 -18.73 9.79 -14.95
C ASN A 78 -18.12 11.12 -14.52
N VAL A 79 -17.75 11.99 -15.46
CA VAL A 79 -17.27 13.36 -15.18
C VAL A 79 -18.36 14.19 -14.50
N GLY A 80 -19.60 14.15 -15.03
CA GLY A 80 -20.73 14.84 -14.42
C GLY A 80 -21.07 14.35 -13.01
N SER A 81 -21.03 13.05 -12.78
CA SER A 81 -21.23 12.47 -11.44
C SER A 81 -20.09 12.83 -10.49
N THR A 82 -18.85 12.85 -10.97
CA THR A 82 -17.69 13.23 -10.18
C THR A 82 -17.75 14.72 -9.76
N LEU A 83 -18.14 15.61 -10.66
CA LEU A 83 -18.30 17.03 -10.34
C LEU A 83 -19.48 17.30 -9.38
N LEU A 84 -20.59 16.58 -9.54
CA LEU A 84 -21.72 16.67 -8.62
C LEU A 84 -21.38 16.13 -7.23
N ASN A 85 -20.61 15.03 -7.16
CA ASN A 85 -20.16 14.44 -5.90
C ASN A 85 -19.06 15.29 -5.23
N TYR A 86 -18.30 16.12 -5.96
CA TYR A 86 -17.24 16.93 -5.37
C TYR A 86 -17.77 17.92 -4.34
N LYS A 87 -18.85 18.64 -4.65
CA LYS A 87 -19.50 19.55 -3.71
C LYS A 87 -19.99 18.82 -2.46
N GLU A 88 -20.55 17.64 -2.65
CA GLU A 88 -21.02 16.81 -1.55
C GLU A 88 -19.85 16.27 -0.71
N LEU A 89 -18.75 15.81 -1.32
CA LEU A 89 -17.54 15.39 -0.63
C LEU A 89 -16.96 16.49 0.26
N VAL A 90 -16.81 17.70 -0.29
CA VAL A 90 -16.33 18.86 0.47
C VAL A 90 -17.27 19.19 1.63
N ASN A 91 -18.58 19.28 1.35
CA ASN A 91 -19.57 19.58 2.37
C ASN A 91 -19.63 18.53 3.48
N ASN A 92 -19.54 17.25 3.12
CA ASN A 92 -19.55 16.14 4.11
C ASN A 92 -18.31 16.21 5.00
N TYR A 93 -17.14 16.47 4.43
CA TYR A 93 -15.92 16.68 5.21
C TYR A 93 -16.08 17.88 6.17
N LEU A 94 -16.54 19.03 5.67
CA LEU A 94 -16.71 20.23 6.47
C LEU A 94 -17.76 20.10 7.57
N ARG A 95 -18.78 19.28 7.38
CA ARG A 95 -19.81 19.00 8.39
C ARG A 95 -19.37 17.99 9.45
N ILE A 96 -18.17 17.39 9.34
CA ILE A 96 -17.64 16.35 10.25
C ILE A 96 -18.57 15.12 10.34
N ASN A 97 -19.46 14.95 9.40
CA ASN A 97 -20.45 13.85 9.40
C ASN A 97 -19.94 12.57 8.72
N ASP A 98 -18.85 12.66 7.94
CA ASP A 98 -18.30 11.51 7.26
C ASP A 98 -17.44 10.67 8.24
N TRP A 99 -17.83 9.43 8.47
CA TRP A 99 -17.11 8.50 9.34
C TRP A 99 -15.67 8.26 8.84
N ARG A 100 -15.41 8.37 7.54
CA ARG A 100 -14.07 8.22 6.93
C ARG A 100 -13.08 9.27 7.42
N VAL A 101 -13.55 10.43 7.87
CA VAL A 101 -12.69 11.46 8.48
C VAL A 101 -12.11 10.98 9.82
N LYS A 102 -12.78 10.01 10.46
CA LYS A 102 -12.39 9.42 11.76
C LYS A 102 -11.75 8.03 11.62
N GLU A 103 -11.79 7.45 10.42
CA GLU A 103 -11.34 6.08 10.18
C GLU A 103 -9.86 5.88 10.48
N ASN A 104 -9.06 6.90 10.18
CA ASN A 104 -7.62 6.86 10.45
C ASN A 104 -7.30 7.90 11.55
N SER A 105 -6.99 7.44 12.74
CA SER A 105 -6.68 8.29 13.90
C SER A 105 -5.48 9.23 13.68
N THR A 106 -4.67 8.97 12.63
CA THR A 106 -3.53 9.82 12.27
C THR A 106 -3.91 11.03 11.43
N VAL A 107 -5.10 11.04 10.82
CA VAL A 107 -5.62 12.16 10.03
C VAL A 107 -6.56 12.99 10.88
N THR A 108 -6.16 14.22 11.22
CA THR A 108 -7.00 15.15 11.96
C THR A 108 -7.89 15.96 11.01
N TYR A 109 -9.05 16.43 11.53
CA TYR A 109 -9.88 17.40 10.82
C TYR A 109 -9.09 18.70 10.60
N SER A 110 -8.70 18.95 9.35
CA SER A 110 -7.79 20.04 8.98
C SER A 110 -7.89 20.37 7.49
N VAL A 111 -7.35 21.50 7.09
CA VAL A 111 -7.25 21.86 5.66
C VAL A 111 -6.45 20.81 4.88
N GLY A 112 -5.36 20.30 5.43
CA GLY A 112 -4.59 19.25 4.79
C GLY A 112 -5.39 17.94 4.66
N GLY A 113 -6.17 17.56 5.70
CA GLY A 113 -7.08 16.42 5.64
C GLY A 113 -8.16 16.59 4.55
N LEU A 114 -8.70 17.78 4.37
CA LEU A 114 -9.61 18.08 3.27
C LEU A 114 -8.96 17.90 1.90
N ILE A 115 -7.71 18.35 1.72
CA ILE A 115 -6.95 18.19 0.48
C ILE A 115 -6.74 16.69 0.19
N LEU A 116 -6.30 15.92 1.17
CA LEU A 116 -6.08 14.48 1.02
C LEU A 116 -7.38 13.73 0.73
N SER A 117 -8.48 14.06 1.40
CA SER A 117 -9.80 13.46 1.16
C SER A 117 -10.28 13.70 -0.27
N ASN A 118 -10.20 14.94 -0.74
CA ASN A 118 -10.61 15.30 -2.10
C ASN A 118 -9.72 14.64 -3.16
N SER A 119 -8.40 14.73 -3.00
CA SER A 119 -7.44 14.08 -3.90
C SER A 119 -7.64 12.58 -3.94
N GLY A 120 -7.84 11.96 -2.78
CA GLY A 120 -8.09 10.51 -2.66
C GLY A 120 -9.36 10.08 -3.37
N ALA A 121 -10.46 10.82 -3.24
CA ALA A 121 -11.71 10.51 -3.92
C ALA A 121 -11.59 10.57 -5.45
N ILE A 122 -10.89 11.59 -5.97
CA ILE A 122 -10.62 11.73 -7.41
C ILE A 122 -9.76 10.56 -7.90
N THR A 123 -8.72 10.22 -7.18
CA THR A 123 -7.81 9.12 -7.53
C THR A 123 -8.52 7.76 -7.50
N ALA A 124 -9.36 7.53 -6.48
CA ALA A 124 -10.16 6.30 -6.39
C ALA A 124 -11.13 6.16 -7.57
N ASN A 125 -11.78 7.26 -7.96
CA ASN A 125 -12.63 7.24 -9.15
C ASN A 125 -11.84 6.95 -10.42
N TYR A 126 -10.63 7.50 -10.56
CA TYR A 126 -9.76 7.23 -11.70
C TYR A 126 -9.36 5.75 -11.79
N TRP A 127 -9.00 5.11 -10.65
CA TRP A 127 -8.77 3.67 -10.60
C TRP A 127 -9.97 2.87 -11.12
N LEU A 128 -11.17 3.21 -10.63
CA LEU A 128 -12.39 2.44 -10.88
C LEU A 128 -13.06 2.73 -12.23
N SER A 129 -12.70 3.83 -12.92
CA SER A 129 -13.30 4.20 -14.20
C SER A 129 -12.37 4.10 -15.40
N GLU A 130 -11.05 4.30 -15.18
CA GLU A 130 -10.09 4.39 -16.29
C GLU A 130 -9.06 3.26 -16.28
N ILE A 131 -8.75 2.68 -15.09
CA ILE A 131 -7.70 1.66 -14.96
C ILE A 131 -8.28 0.26 -14.89
N TYR A 132 -9.20 0.03 -13.95
CA TYR A 132 -9.83 -1.28 -13.78
C TYR A 132 -10.95 -1.50 -14.80
N ASP A 133 -11.13 -2.76 -15.22
CA ASP A 133 -12.31 -3.12 -16.01
C ASP A 133 -13.61 -3.00 -15.20
N ALA A 134 -14.74 -3.01 -15.92
CA ALA A 134 -16.04 -2.80 -15.31
C ALA A 134 -16.40 -3.88 -14.27
N GLU A 135 -15.94 -5.13 -14.46
CA GLU A 135 -16.24 -6.24 -13.55
C GLU A 135 -15.49 -6.06 -12.21
N ILE A 136 -14.21 -5.70 -12.27
CA ILE A 136 -13.39 -5.38 -11.07
C ILE A 136 -13.99 -4.19 -10.33
N ALA A 137 -14.30 -3.12 -11.05
CA ALA A 137 -14.87 -1.91 -10.45
C ALA A 137 -16.24 -2.18 -9.81
N GLN A 138 -17.09 -3.00 -10.46
CA GLN A 138 -18.38 -3.38 -9.93
C GLN A 138 -18.27 -4.24 -8.69
N ALA A 139 -17.39 -5.24 -8.67
CA ALA A 139 -17.16 -6.08 -7.50
C ALA A 139 -16.73 -5.28 -6.26
N HIS A 140 -15.93 -4.21 -6.46
CA HIS A 140 -15.59 -3.29 -5.38
C HIS A 140 -16.79 -2.44 -4.94
N ARG A 141 -17.54 -1.85 -5.89
CA ARG A 141 -18.70 -0.99 -5.56
C ARG A 141 -19.85 -1.76 -4.92
N SER A 142 -20.04 -3.03 -5.28
CA SER A 142 -21.05 -3.92 -4.67
C SER A 142 -20.62 -4.55 -3.36
N ALA A 143 -19.40 -4.22 -2.87
CA ALA A 143 -18.81 -4.78 -1.66
C ALA A 143 -18.65 -6.33 -1.69
N GLU A 144 -18.47 -6.92 -2.85
CA GLU A 144 -18.07 -8.32 -2.99
C GLU A 144 -16.61 -8.54 -2.63
N LEU A 145 -15.78 -7.55 -2.97
CA LEU A 145 -14.39 -7.43 -2.55
C LEU A 145 -14.03 -5.97 -2.25
N HIS A 146 -12.93 -5.76 -1.55
CA HIS A 146 -12.37 -4.43 -1.31
C HIS A 146 -10.98 -4.31 -1.92
N LEU A 147 -10.83 -3.38 -2.87
CA LEU A 147 -9.53 -2.96 -3.39
C LEU A 147 -8.94 -1.92 -2.45
N HIS A 148 -7.79 -2.22 -1.85
CA HIS A 148 -7.14 -1.30 -0.92
C HIS A 148 -6.43 -0.14 -1.62
N ASP A 149 -6.34 1.00 -0.93
CA ASP A 149 -5.51 2.17 -1.26
C ASP A 149 -5.81 2.83 -2.60
N LEU A 150 -7.06 2.87 -2.98
CA LEU A 150 -7.49 3.56 -4.18
C LEU A 150 -7.28 5.09 -4.12
N SER A 151 -7.04 5.65 -2.95
CA SER A 151 -6.77 7.07 -2.75
C SER A 151 -5.43 7.55 -3.31
N MET A 152 -4.54 6.63 -3.68
CA MET A 152 -3.23 6.94 -4.25
C MET A 152 -2.92 6.06 -5.46
N LEU A 153 -2.25 6.62 -6.46
CA LEU A 153 -1.73 5.88 -7.64
C LEU A 153 -0.37 5.28 -7.31
N THR A 154 -0.31 4.33 -6.38
CA THR A 154 0.96 3.76 -5.92
C THR A 154 0.80 2.37 -5.31
N GLY A 155 1.93 1.78 -4.87
CA GLY A 155 1.97 0.53 -4.14
C GLY A 155 1.40 0.64 -2.72
N TYR A 156 1.18 -0.52 -2.09
CA TYR A 156 0.60 -0.61 -0.75
C TYR A 156 1.64 -0.28 0.31
N CYS A 157 2.57 -1.18 0.60
CA CYS A 157 3.59 -0.95 1.61
C CYS A 157 4.98 -1.47 1.19
N ALA A 158 6.04 -0.90 1.79
CA ALA A 158 7.42 -1.25 1.47
C ALA A 158 8.30 -1.40 2.72
N GLY A 159 9.21 -2.37 2.66
CA GLY A 159 10.37 -2.44 3.53
C GLY A 159 11.56 -1.79 2.83
N TRP A 160 12.38 -1.10 3.59
CA TRP A 160 13.53 -0.36 3.12
C TRP A 160 14.80 -0.86 3.79
N SER A 161 15.89 -0.90 3.05
CA SER A 161 17.18 -1.24 3.60
C SER A 161 17.72 -0.09 4.47
N LEU A 162 17.75 -0.31 5.78
CA LEU A 162 18.41 0.61 6.70
C LEU A 162 19.92 0.63 6.44
N LYS A 163 20.49 -0.51 6.06
CA LYS A 163 21.91 -0.61 5.66
C LYS A 163 22.22 0.34 4.51
N GLN A 164 21.41 0.35 3.46
CA GLN A 164 21.61 1.26 2.33
C GLN A 164 21.59 2.74 2.78
N LEU A 165 20.65 3.12 3.64
CA LEU A 165 20.62 4.48 4.19
C LEU A 165 21.88 4.83 4.99
N ILE A 166 22.42 3.88 5.77
CA ILE A 166 23.65 4.04 6.54
C ILE A 166 24.87 4.15 5.64
N GLU A 167 24.94 3.38 4.56
CA GLU A 167 26.08 3.37 3.63
C GLU A 167 26.08 4.57 2.68
N GLU A 168 24.93 4.98 2.18
CA GLU A 168 24.81 5.95 1.10
C GLU A 168 24.26 7.32 1.55
N GLY A 169 23.64 7.39 2.72
CA GLY A 169 22.93 8.57 3.18
C GLY A 169 21.55 8.74 2.53
N LEU A 170 20.93 9.88 2.76
CA LEU A 170 19.63 10.23 2.22
C LEU A 170 19.77 11.14 0.99
N GLY A 171 19.54 10.61 -0.21
CA GLY A 171 19.68 11.42 -1.42
C GLY A 171 19.81 10.60 -2.71
N GLY A 172 20.55 11.15 -3.68
CA GLY A 172 20.78 10.51 -4.96
C GLY A 172 19.61 10.65 -5.94
N VAL A 173 18.61 11.48 -5.63
CA VAL A 173 17.50 11.82 -6.52
C VAL A 173 17.82 13.13 -7.23
N PRO A 174 17.83 13.19 -8.57
CA PRO A 174 18.17 14.38 -9.32
C PRO A 174 17.31 15.60 -8.93
N GLY A 175 17.95 16.73 -8.70
CA GLY A 175 17.28 17.99 -8.32
C GLY A 175 16.73 18.04 -6.90
N LYS A 176 17.03 17.03 -6.05
CA LYS A 176 16.65 17.01 -4.64
C LYS A 176 17.88 17.17 -3.75
N ILE A 177 17.63 17.65 -2.51
CA ILE A 177 18.69 17.77 -1.49
C ILE A 177 19.18 16.37 -1.11
N SER A 178 20.49 16.25 -0.93
CA SER A 178 21.15 15.02 -0.49
C SER A 178 21.87 15.25 0.84
N SER A 179 21.88 14.22 1.67
CA SER A 179 22.60 14.15 2.94
C SER A 179 23.57 12.99 2.89
N SER A 180 24.83 13.23 3.25
CA SER A 180 25.86 12.19 3.35
C SER A 180 25.50 11.13 4.41
N PRO A 181 26.16 9.94 4.41
CA PRO A 181 26.03 8.95 5.47
C PRO A 181 26.15 9.55 6.85
N ALA A 182 25.25 9.16 7.76
CA ALA A 182 25.24 9.65 9.13
C ALA A 182 26.45 9.11 9.91
N SER A 183 27.20 9.99 10.55
CA SER A 183 28.32 9.61 11.43
C SER A 183 27.90 9.46 12.89
N HIS A 184 26.73 9.97 13.28
CA HIS A 184 26.23 9.99 14.65
C HIS A 184 24.81 9.44 14.74
N LEU A 185 24.47 8.81 15.88
CA LEU A 185 23.15 8.24 16.12
C LEU A 185 22.02 9.25 15.92
N SER A 186 22.17 10.47 16.43
CA SER A 186 21.18 11.54 16.30
C SER A 186 20.91 11.93 14.83
N THR A 187 21.97 11.95 14.00
CA THR A 187 21.88 12.23 12.59
C THR A 187 21.16 11.10 11.85
N LEU A 188 21.49 9.84 12.17
CA LEU A 188 20.80 8.68 11.59
C LEU A 188 19.31 8.69 11.93
N CYS A 189 18.96 8.94 13.19
CA CYS A 189 17.57 9.07 13.63
C CYS A 189 16.81 10.13 12.82
N ASN A 190 17.44 11.28 12.58
CA ASN A 190 16.85 12.34 11.77
C ASN A 190 16.71 11.94 10.29
N GLN A 191 17.73 11.29 9.72
CA GLN A 191 17.64 10.77 8.35
C GLN A 191 16.52 9.75 8.19
N MET A 192 16.34 8.83 9.15
CA MET A 192 15.24 7.86 9.14
C MET A 192 13.87 8.52 9.17
N VAL A 193 13.66 9.54 10.03
CA VAL A 193 12.41 10.31 10.09
C VAL A 193 12.12 10.97 8.74
N ASN A 194 13.12 11.66 8.16
CA ASN A 194 12.96 12.32 6.87
C ASN A 194 12.70 11.31 5.73
N PHE A 195 13.40 10.19 5.74
CA PHE A 195 13.21 9.12 4.77
C PHE A 195 11.77 8.59 4.80
N LEU A 196 11.27 8.22 5.98
CA LEU A 196 9.89 7.72 6.15
C LEU A 196 8.85 8.79 5.77
N GLY A 197 9.10 10.04 6.12
CA GLY A 197 8.26 11.18 5.72
C GLY A 197 8.22 11.41 4.22
N ILE A 198 9.31 11.20 3.51
CA ILE A 198 9.37 11.28 2.05
C ILE A 198 8.63 10.09 1.42
N MET A 199 8.92 8.87 1.89
CA MET A 199 8.36 7.64 1.30
C MET A 199 6.85 7.54 1.45
N GLN A 200 6.24 8.08 2.49
CA GLN A 200 4.79 8.12 2.60
C GLN A 200 4.10 8.97 1.51
N ASN A 201 4.84 9.82 0.78
CA ASN A 201 4.29 10.53 -0.38
C ASN A 201 4.29 9.66 -1.66
N GLU A 202 5.09 8.59 -1.67
CA GLU A 202 5.18 7.67 -2.81
C GLU A 202 4.53 6.30 -2.54
N TRP A 203 4.08 6.04 -1.31
CA TRP A 203 3.46 4.78 -0.88
C TRP A 203 2.21 5.04 -0.04
N ALA A 204 1.19 4.20 -0.22
CA ALA A 204 -0.09 4.39 0.45
C ALA A 204 -0.10 3.87 1.90
N GLY A 205 0.58 2.76 2.16
CA GLY A 205 0.58 2.08 3.45
C GLY A 205 1.89 2.21 4.22
N ALA A 206 2.17 1.21 5.04
CA ALA A 206 3.28 1.24 5.97
C ALA A 206 4.66 1.20 5.31
N GLN A 207 5.60 1.90 5.93
CA GLN A 207 7.02 1.93 5.59
C GLN A 207 7.80 1.26 6.73
N ALA A 208 8.66 0.30 6.44
CA ALA A 208 9.35 -0.48 7.45
C ALA A 208 10.86 -0.42 7.32
N PHE A 209 11.55 -0.38 8.46
CA PHE A 209 12.97 -0.71 8.58
C PHE A 209 13.14 -2.01 9.35
N SER A 210 14.03 -2.88 8.86
CA SER A 210 14.38 -4.13 9.51
C SER A 210 15.66 -4.01 10.34
N SER A 211 15.82 -4.88 11.36
CA SER A 211 17.01 -4.96 12.20
C SER A 211 17.40 -3.60 12.80
N PHE A 212 16.41 -2.86 13.25
CA PHE A 212 16.56 -1.50 13.72
C PHE A 212 17.59 -1.41 14.86
N ASP A 213 17.47 -2.25 15.87
CA ASP A 213 18.36 -2.30 17.03
C ASP A 213 19.78 -2.74 16.64
N THR A 214 19.91 -3.74 15.76
CA THR A 214 21.21 -4.22 15.25
C THR A 214 21.97 -3.13 14.50
N TYR A 215 21.29 -2.37 13.65
CA TYR A 215 21.93 -1.32 12.84
C TYR A 215 22.22 -0.03 13.62
N LEU A 216 21.49 0.26 14.71
CA LEU A 216 21.74 1.44 15.53
C LEU A 216 22.84 1.22 16.56
N ALA A 217 23.03 0.01 17.06
CA ALA A 217 24.00 -0.32 18.09
C ALA A 217 25.45 0.13 17.76
N PRO A 218 25.99 -0.02 16.54
CA PRO A 218 27.31 0.47 16.17
C PRO A 218 27.51 1.96 16.40
N PHE A 219 26.49 2.78 16.19
CA PHE A 219 26.58 4.24 16.41
C PHE A 219 26.71 4.57 17.91
N VAL A 220 25.99 3.83 18.76
CA VAL A 220 26.10 3.96 20.22
C VAL A 220 27.53 3.66 20.67
N ARG A 221 28.14 2.60 20.13
CA ARG A 221 29.50 2.18 20.43
C ARG A 221 30.54 3.18 19.92
N ALA A 222 30.39 3.61 18.65
CA ALA A 222 31.34 4.55 18.03
C ALA A 222 31.40 5.90 18.77
N ASP A 223 30.27 6.43 19.16
CA ASP A 223 30.13 7.70 19.88
C ASP A 223 30.26 7.54 21.40
N LYS A 224 30.38 6.30 21.92
CA LYS A 224 30.43 5.96 23.35
C LYS A 224 29.29 6.61 24.15
N LEU A 225 28.08 6.54 23.61
CA LEU A 225 26.93 7.19 24.19
C LEU A 225 26.50 6.56 25.52
N SER A 226 26.11 7.40 26.46
CA SER A 226 25.42 6.98 27.69
C SER A 226 23.95 6.56 27.38
N GLN A 227 23.34 5.81 28.30
CA GLN A 227 21.93 5.42 28.18
C GLN A 227 20.98 6.61 27.98
N ARG A 228 21.27 7.73 28.64
CA ARG A 228 20.52 8.97 28.53
C ARG A 228 20.58 9.57 27.11
N GLU A 229 21.78 9.57 26.52
CA GLU A 229 21.99 10.09 25.15
C GLU A 229 21.34 9.19 24.11
N VAL A 230 21.45 7.87 24.28
CA VAL A 230 20.73 6.89 23.43
C VAL A 230 19.23 7.14 23.52
N LYS A 231 18.67 7.27 24.72
CA LYS A 231 17.23 7.54 24.93
C LYS A 231 16.82 8.85 24.26
N GLN A 232 17.65 9.90 24.31
CA GLN A 232 17.38 11.17 23.66
C GLN A 232 17.34 11.04 22.13
N CYS A 233 18.26 10.27 21.53
CA CYS A 233 18.26 10.04 20.08
C CYS A 233 17.04 9.22 19.63
N VAL A 234 16.72 8.13 20.33
CA VAL A 234 15.56 7.30 20.05
C VAL A 234 14.25 8.08 20.27
N GLN A 235 14.21 8.94 21.30
CA GLN A 235 13.06 9.83 21.52
C GLN A 235 12.84 10.77 20.34
N SER A 236 13.89 11.37 19.78
CA SER A 236 13.78 12.22 18.59
C SER A 236 13.22 11.47 17.40
N PHE A 237 13.61 10.21 17.22
CA PHE A 237 13.04 9.36 16.17
C PHE A 237 11.57 9.07 16.40
N VAL A 238 11.19 8.60 17.60
CA VAL A 238 9.80 8.26 17.94
C VAL A 238 8.88 9.48 17.79
N TYR A 239 9.29 10.64 18.31
CA TYR A 239 8.53 11.88 18.12
C TYR A 239 8.42 12.27 16.64
N GLY A 240 9.52 12.17 15.90
CA GLY A 240 9.54 12.51 14.48
C GLY A 240 8.55 11.69 13.65
N VAL A 241 8.45 10.38 13.90
CA VAL A 241 7.50 9.50 13.18
C VAL A 241 6.06 9.61 13.69
N ASN A 242 5.81 10.28 14.79
CA ASN A 242 4.45 10.60 15.27
C ASN A 242 4.01 12.04 14.92
N THR A 243 4.92 12.84 14.38
CA THR A 243 4.60 14.20 13.94
C THR A 243 4.01 14.18 12.53
N PRO A 244 2.89 14.86 12.29
CA PRO A 244 2.30 14.94 10.96
C PRO A 244 3.27 15.56 9.96
N SER A 245 3.59 14.86 8.87
CA SER A 245 4.57 15.28 7.86
C SER A 245 3.95 15.54 6.48
N ARG A 246 2.90 14.81 6.10
CA ARG A 246 2.20 15.02 4.84
C ARG A 246 1.14 16.10 5.02
N TRP A 247 1.38 17.29 4.43
CA TRP A 247 0.45 18.42 4.52
C TRP A 247 0.07 18.78 5.96
N GLY A 248 0.88 18.40 6.94
CA GLY A 248 0.61 18.60 8.36
C GLY A 248 -0.55 17.78 8.93
N THR A 249 -0.96 16.70 8.29
CA THR A 249 -2.18 15.95 8.66
C THR A 249 -1.98 14.48 8.97
N GLN A 250 -0.92 13.86 8.44
CA GLN A 250 -0.67 12.43 8.61
C GLN A 250 0.77 12.18 9.06
N ALA A 251 0.92 11.48 10.18
CA ALA A 251 2.22 10.92 10.59
C ALA A 251 2.62 9.76 9.67
N PRO A 252 3.93 9.51 9.46
CA PRO A 252 4.39 8.35 8.69
C PRO A 252 3.92 7.04 9.33
N PHE A 253 3.11 6.28 8.59
CA PHE A 253 2.75 4.93 9.01
C PHE A 253 4.01 4.06 8.94
N SER A 254 4.71 3.93 10.05
CA SER A 254 6.02 3.31 10.14
C SER A 254 6.01 2.05 11.00
N ASN A 255 6.85 1.09 10.61
CA ASN A 255 7.09 -0.15 11.32
C ASN A 255 8.59 -0.38 11.46
N ILE A 256 9.02 -0.99 12.56
CA ILE A 256 10.39 -1.45 12.75
C ILE A 256 10.40 -2.90 13.20
N THR A 257 11.35 -3.67 12.68
CA THR A 257 11.67 -4.98 13.26
C THR A 257 12.93 -4.88 14.12
N LEU A 258 12.92 -5.57 15.23
CA LEU A 258 13.99 -5.61 16.22
C LEU A 258 14.41 -7.06 16.41
N ASP A 259 15.71 -7.27 16.38
CA ASP A 259 16.29 -8.63 16.43
C ASP A 259 16.44 -9.14 17.85
N TRP A 260 16.57 -8.27 18.85
CA TRP A 260 16.85 -8.56 20.26
C TRP A 260 18.23 -9.15 20.53
N THR A 261 18.63 -10.11 19.71
CA THR A 261 19.97 -10.72 19.71
C THR A 261 20.57 -10.51 18.34
N VAL A 262 21.84 -10.13 18.26
CA VAL A 262 22.50 -9.91 16.97
C VAL A 262 22.39 -11.14 16.08
N PRO A 263 21.83 -11.04 14.86
CA PRO A 263 21.68 -12.18 13.96
C PRO A 263 23.03 -12.84 13.61
N LYS A 264 23.05 -14.18 13.58
CA LYS A 264 24.28 -14.96 13.35
C LYS A 264 25.00 -14.64 12.05
N ASP A 265 24.24 -14.33 11.00
CA ASP A 265 24.78 -13.95 9.70
C ASP A 265 25.39 -12.53 9.67
N MET A 266 25.00 -11.68 10.62
CA MET A 266 25.57 -10.33 10.77
C MET A 266 26.68 -10.29 11.83
N ALA A 267 26.67 -11.20 12.79
CA ALA A 267 27.53 -11.13 13.97
C ALA A 267 29.02 -10.94 13.65
N ASN A 268 29.51 -11.59 12.61
CA ASN A 268 30.93 -11.53 12.20
C ASN A 268 31.21 -10.48 11.12
N LEU A 269 30.19 -9.72 10.66
CA LEU A 269 30.39 -8.68 9.67
C LEU A 269 30.92 -7.41 10.35
N PRO A 270 31.85 -6.66 9.70
CA PRO A 270 32.24 -5.35 10.16
C PRO A 270 31.02 -4.44 10.31
N ALA A 271 30.92 -3.75 11.43
CA ALA A 271 29.87 -2.74 11.64
C ALA A 271 30.11 -1.52 10.74
N ILE A 272 29.05 -0.85 10.31
CA ILE A 272 29.13 0.31 9.41
C ILE A 272 28.63 1.56 10.14
N VAL A 273 29.46 2.59 10.16
CA VAL A 273 29.13 3.92 10.67
C VAL A 273 29.71 4.97 9.74
N GLY A 274 28.93 5.98 9.37
CA GLY A 274 29.40 7.02 8.46
C GLY A 274 29.73 6.52 7.04
N GLY A 275 29.06 5.43 6.60
CA GLY A 275 29.34 4.78 5.31
C GLY A 275 30.67 4.03 5.27
N ARG A 276 31.29 3.75 6.42
CA ARG A 276 32.61 3.09 6.52
C ARG A 276 32.57 1.94 7.52
N GLU A 277 33.30 0.87 7.18
CA GLU A 277 33.52 -0.24 8.09
C GLU A 277 34.29 0.21 9.34
N GLN A 278 33.89 -0.32 10.48
CA GLN A 278 34.47 -0.07 11.77
C GLN A 278 35.44 -1.21 12.16
N PRO A 279 36.38 -0.97 13.08
CA PRO A 279 37.30 -2.01 13.56
C PRO A 279 36.64 -3.05 14.50
N PHE A 280 35.33 -3.03 14.62
CA PHE A 280 34.50 -3.97 15.41
C PHE A 280 33.35 -4.49 14.59
N THR A 281 32.80 -5.63 15.01
CA THR A 281 31.70 -6.31 14.33
C THR A 281 30.34 -5.98 14.95
N TYR A 282 29.25 -6.32 14.25
CA TYR A 282 27.91 -6.21 14.83
C TYR A 282 27.75 -7.07 16.08
N GLY A 283 28.32 -8.28 16.12
CA GLY A 283 28.25 -9.18 17.27
C GLY A 283 28.86 -8.61 18.54
N GLU A 284 29.89 -7.75 18.41
CA GLU A 284 30.50 -7.06 19.54
C GLU A 284 29.66 -5.90 20.10
N CYS A 285 28.52 -5.56 19.43
CA CYS A 285 27.65 -4.44 19.81
C CYS A 285 26.38 -4.89 20.57
N GLN A 286 26.31 -6.12 21.09
CA GLN A 286 25.11 -6.60 21.81
C GLN A 286 24.74 -5.69 23.00
N LYS A 287 25.72 -5.23 23.77
CA LYS A 287 25.49 -4.32 24.91
C LYS A 287 24.83 -3.01 24.46
N GLU A 288 25.28 -2.45 23.35
CA GLU A 288 24.75 -1.22 22.79
C GLU A 288 23.37 -1.45 22.18
N MET A 289 23.11 -2.64 21.61
CA MET A 289 21.80 -3.07 21.17
C MET A 289 20.80 -3.15 22.33
N ASP A 290 21.21 -3.68 23.48
CA ASP A 290 20.41 -3.70 24.70
C ASP A 290 20.06 -2.28 25.17
N MET A 291 20.99 -1.33 25.04
CA MET A 291 20.74 0.08 25.36
C MET A 291 19.69 0.71 24.43
N VAL A 292 19.73 0.41 23.15
CA VAL A 292 18.72 0.87 22.17
C VAL A 292 17.36 0.30 22.50
N ASN A 293 17.27 -1.01 22.74
CA ASN A 293 16.03 -1.68 23.11
C ASN A 293 15.42 -1.13 24.41
N LYS A 294 16.25 -0.94 25.45
CA LYS A 294 15.82 -0.32 26.70
C LYS A 294 15.24 1.06 26.48
N ALA A 295 15.97 1.92 25.76
CA ALA A 295 15.53 3.27 25.46
C ALA A 295 14.19 3.30 24.69
N PHE A 296 14.05 2.44 23.68
CA PHE A 296 12.84 2.35 22.88
C PHE A 296 11.63 1.90 23.70
N ILE A 297 11.78 0.83 24.48
CA ILE A 297 10.68 0.27 25.28
C ILE A 297 10.24 1.24 26.38
N GLU A 298 11.18 1.86 27.10
CA GLU A 298 10.86 2.88 28.10
C GLU A 298 10.04 4.02 27.50
N LEU A 299 10.45 4.54 26.33
CA LEU A 299 9.71 5.61 25.64
C LEU A 299 8.29 5.19 25.26
N MET A 300 8.12 3.97 24.76
CA MET A 300 6.81 3.45 24.40
C MET A 300 5.91 3.25 25.63
N ILE A 301 6.47 2.91 26.77
CA ILE A 301 5.73 2.78 28.06
C ILE A 301 5.36 4.17 28.63
N GLU A 302 6.29 5.12 28.60
CA GLU A 302 6.11 6.48 29.13
C GLU A 302 5.08 7.28 28.32
N GLY A 303 5.13 7.16 26.98
CA GLY A 303 4.32 7.95 26.09
C GLY A 303 4.82 9.40 25.90
N ASP A 304 3.95 10.26 25.41
CA ASP A 304 4.24 11.69 25.20
C ASP A 304 4.22 12.48 26.53
N ALA A 305 4.45 13.79 26.46
CA ALA A 305 4.43 14.68 27.62
C ALA A 305 3.11 14.67 28.42
N ASN A 306 2.04 14.14 27.86
CA ASN A 306 0.74 13.98 28.50
C ASN A 306 0.44 12.51 28.86
N GLY A 307 1.43 11.62 28.73
CA GLY A 307 1.26 10.18 28.98
C GLY A 307 0.46 9.43 27.93
N ARG A 308 0.28 9.99 26.72
CA ARG A 308 -0.37 9.30 25.59
C ARG A 308 0.61 8.35 24.93
N GLY A 309 0.20 7.11 24.71
CA GLY A 309 1.01 6.14 23.98
C GLY A 309 1.28 6.59 22.53
N PHE A 310 2.47 6.30 22.04
CA PHE A 310 2.84 6.53 20.65
C PHE A 310 2.20 5.48 19.73
N GLN A 311 1.72 5.92 18.58
CA GLN A 311 1.17 5.01 17.55
C GLN A 311 2.26 4.37 16.71
N TYR A 312 3.35 5.08 16.49
CA TYR A 312 4.47 4.71 15.62
C TYR A 312 5.82 4.84 16.32
N PRO A 313 6.84 4.11 15.85
CA PRO A 313 6.72 2.99 14.91
C PRO A 313 6.04 1.80 15.55
N ILE A 314 5.34 0.98 14.74
CA ILE A 314 4.82 -0.32 15.21
C ILE A 314 6.01 -1.27 15.37
N PRO A 315 6.31 -1.77 16.59
CA PRO A 315 7.46 -2.64 16.80
C PRO A 315 7.08 -4.11 16.60
N THR A 316 8.01 -4.85 15.98
CA THR A 316 7.94 -6.32 15.86
C THR A 316 9.25 -6.93 16.31
N TYR A 317 9.23 -7.74 17.37
CA TYR A 317 10.39 -8.45 17.87
C TYR A 317 10.49 -9.85 17.29
N SER A 318 11.71 -10.24 16.89
CA SER A 318 12.02 -11.58 16.42
C SER A 318 12.30 -12.50 17.60
N ILE A 319 11.51 -13.56 17.76
CA ILE A 319 11.74 -14.60 18.75
C ILE A 319 12.45 -15.77 18.08
N THR A 320 13.72 -15.92 18.41
CA THR A 320 14.59 -16.98 17.88
C THR A 320 14.99 -17.97 18.97
N LYS A 321 15.67 -19.04 18.61
CA LYS A 321 16.23 -20.01 19.60
C LYS A 321 17.25 -19.38 20.54
N ASP A 322 17.86 -18.25 20.11
CA ASP A 322 18.88 -17.52 20.90
C ASP A 322 18.27 -16.37 21.73
N PHE A 323 16.92 -16.26 21.74
CA PHE A 323 16.23 -15.25 22.55
C PHE A 323 16.51 -15.51 24.04
N ASP A 324 17.02 -14.49 24.73
CA ASP A 324 17.26 -14.57 26.16
C ASP A 324 15.96 -14.48 26.96
N TRP A 325 15.56 -15.58 27.60
CA TRP A 325 14.40 -15.66 28.48
C TRP A 325 14.75 -15.39 29.96
N GLY A 326 15.97 -14.93 30.23
CA GLY A 326 16.43 -14.64 31.58
C GLY A 326 15.66 -13.51 32.26
N ASP A 327 15.84 -13.37 33.57
CA ASP A 327 15.25 -12.29 34.39
C ASP A 327 16.05 -10.98 34.24
N THR A 328 16.11 -10.47 33.02
CA THR A 328 16.79 -9.20 32.69
C THR A 328 15.85 -8.00 32.83
N GLU A 329 16.43 -6.82 33.02
CA GLU A 329 15.64 -5.57 33.04
C GLU A 329 14.89 -5.35 31.71
N ASN A 330 15.55 -5.61 30.58
CA ASN A 330 14.95 -5.45 29.26
C ASN A 330 13.78 -6.40 29.05
N ASN A 331 13.87 -7.65 29.50
CA ASN A 331 12.76 -8.59 29.43
C ASN A 331 11.56 -8.12 30.26
N LYS A 332 11.80 -7.61 31.47
CA LYS A 332 10.72 -7.05 32.31
C LYS A 332 10.03 -5.89 31.61
N LEU A 333 10.80 -4.97 31.06
CA LEU A 333 10.26 -3.82 30.31
C LEU A 333 9.49 -4.27 29.06
N LEU A 334 9.99 -5.25 28.31
CA LEU A 334 9.31 -5.79 27.11
C LEU A 334 7.94 -6.35 27.45
N PHE A 335 7.86 -7.15 28.51
CA PHE A 335 6.58 -7.74 28.94
C PHE A 335 5.67 -6.74 29.64
N GLU A 336 6.20 -5.73 30.33
CA GLU A 336 5.42 -4.59 30.85
C GLU A 336 4.76 -3.80 29.72
N MET A 337 5.49 -3.47 28.66
CA MET A 337 4.96 -2.81 27.47
C MET A 337 3.86 -3.67 26.82
N THR A 338 4.10 -4.96 26.72
CA THR A 338 3.14 -5.91 26.13
C THR A 338 1.85 -5.97 26.96
N ALA A 339 1.96 -6.05 28.28
CA ALA A 339 0.81 -6.10 29.18
C ALA A 339 0.02 -4.79 29.18
N LYS A 340 0.70 -3.64 29.06
CA LYS A 340 0.05 -2.32 29.10
C LYS A 340 -0.67 -1.95 27.81
N TYR A 341 -0.07 -2.27 26.65
CA TYR A 341 -0.55 -1.75 25.37
C TYR A 341 -0.90 -2.82 24.33
N GLY A 342 -0.66 -4.11 24.59
CA GLY A 342 -0.81 -5.17 23.59
C GLY A 342 0.20 -5.08 22.45
N THR A 343 1.29 -4.34 22.62
CA THR A 343 2.43 -4.22 21.72
C THR A 343 3.71 -4.56 22.48
N PRO A 344 4.76 -5.08 21.85
CA PRO A 344 5.00 -5.25 20.41
C PRO A 344 4.29 -6.47 19.82
N TYR A 345 4.43 -6.64 18.49
CA TYR A 345 4.20 -7.92 17.84
C TYR A 345 5.42 -8.81 17.98
N PHE A 346 5.19 -10.13 17.98
CA PHE A 346 6.25 -11.11 18.05
C PHE A 346 6.25 -12.00 16.79
N SER A 347 7.38 -12.02 16.09
CA SER A 347 7.62 -12.99 15.01
C SER A 347 8.34 -14.20 15.57
N ASN A 348 7.64 -15.33 15.71
CA ASN A 348 8.18 -16.55 16.28
C ASN A 348 8.83 -17.43 15.22
N TYR A 349 10.15 -17.60 15.32
CA TYR A 349 10.96 -18.45 14.45
C TYR A 349 11.41 -19.77 15.12
N ILE A 350 11.03 -20.03 16.37
CA ILE A 350 11.44 -21.24 17.10
C ILE A 350 10.85 -22.49 16.45
N ASN A 351 9.54 -22.43 16.12
CA ASN A 351 8.79 -23.52 15.50
C ASN A 351 8.37 -23.19 14.07
N SER A 352 9.20 -22.44 13.36
CA SER A 352 8.96 -22.03 11.97
C SER A 352 9.92 -22.80 11.04
N ASP A 353 9.46 -23.07 9.84
CA ASP A 353 10.27 -23.53 8.71
C ASP A 353 11.06 -22.40 8.04
N MET A 354 10.88 -21.16 8.51
CA MET A 354 11.54 -19.93 8.03
C MET A 354 12.59 -19.49 9.06
N GLU A 355 13.73 -19.06 8.56
CA GLU A 355 14.76 -18.43 9.37
C GLU A 355 14.54 -16.90 9.42
N PRO A 356 14.97 -16.21 10.49
CA PRO A 356 14.86 -14.74 10.58
C PRO A 356 15.46 -14.00 9.37
N ASN A 357 16.51 -14.56 8.79
CA ASN A 357 17.19 -14.05 7.61
C ASN A 357 16.36 -14.11 6.32
N ASP A 358 15.37 -15.01 6.28
CA ASP A 358 14.48 -15.14 5.14
C ASP A 358 13.34 -14.12 5.14
N VAL A 359 13.19 -13.31 6.21
CA VAL A 359 12.02 -12.47 6.46
C VAL A 359 12.39 -11.07 6.99
N ARG A 360 13.57 -10.55 6.67
CA ARG A 360 14.11 -9.31 7.27
C ARG A 360 13.38 -8.03 6.92
N SER A 361 12.65 -7.98 5.82
CA SER A 361 11.92 -6.76 5.42
C SER A 361 10.41 -6.99 5.50
N MET A 362 9.84 -6.88 6.68
CA MET A 362 8.40 -7.04 6.84
C MET A 362 7.68 -5.72 7.04
N CYS A 363 6.95 -5.33 6.02
CA CYS A 363 5.85 -4.43 6.10
C CYS A 363 4.60 -5.23 6.52
N CYS A 364 3.83 -4.72 7.47
CA CYS A 364 2.50 -5.25 7.83
C CYS A 364 2.43 -6.74 8.21
N ARG A 365 3.47 -7.32 8.78
CA ARG A 365 3.45 -8.71 9.29
C ARG A 365 3.22 -9.81 8.25
N LEU A 366 3.33 -9.50 6.97
CA LEU A 366 3.35 -10.52 5.94
C LEU A 366 4.68 -11.26 6.02
N ARG A 367 4.62 -12.55 6.35
CA ARG A 367 5.78 -13.43 6.21
C ARG A 367 5.97 -13.73 4.73
N LEU A 368 6.97 -13.10 4.16
CA LEU A 368 7.32 -13.32 2.76
C LEU A 368 8.47 -14.34 2.72
N ASP A 369 8.22 -15.47 2.09
CA ASP A 369 9.27 -16.47 1.88
C ASP A 369 10.23 -16.00 0.78
N LEU A 370 11.36 -15.44 1.21
CA LEU A 370 12.40 -14.94 0.32
C LEU A 370 13.19 -16.06 -0.36
N ARG A 371 13.05 -17.33 0.08
CA ARG A 371 13.77 -18.47 -0.51
C ARG A 371 13.42 -18.64 -1.99
N GLU A 372 12.16 -18.45 -2.35
CA GLU A 372 11.72 -18.47 -3.75
C GLU A 372 12.24 -17.29 -4.56
N LEU A 373 12.33 -16.10 -3.96
CA LEU A 373 12.90 -14.93 -4.60
C LEU A 373 14.41 -15.06 -4.82
N ARG A 374 15.14 -15.56 -3.82
CA ARG A 374 16.58 -15.83 -3.92
C ARG A 374 16.92 -16.85 -5.02
N LYS A 375 16.07 -17.87 -5.21
CA LYS A 375 16.21 -18.83 -6.31
C LYS A 375 16.07 -18.18 -7.68
N LYS A 376 15.21 -17.15 -7.82
CA LYS A 376 14.95 -16.46 -9.09
C LYS A 376 15.98 -15.38 -9.41
N SER A 377 16.57 -14.74 -8.41
CA SER A 377 17.47 -13.58 -8.58
C SER A 377 18.96 -13.89 -8.61
N GLY A 378 19.37 -15.16 -8.61
CA GLY A 378 20.77 -15.55 -8.73
C GLY A 378 21.70 -15.17 -7.57
N GLY A 379 21.18 -14.80 -6.43
CA GLY A 379 21.90 -14.82 -5.15
C GLY A 379 22.95 -13.75 -4.86
N PHE A 380 23.09 -12.69 -5.65
CA PHE A 380 24.08 -11.64 -5.38
C PHE A 380 23.43 -10.27 -5.14
N PHE A 381 23.79 -9.64 -4.03
CA PHE A 381 23.44 -8.30 -3.53
C PHE A 381 22.09 -8.11 -2.83
N GLY A 382 22.13 -7.96 -1.50
CA GLY A 382 21.26 -7.12 -0.66
C GLY A 382 19.74 -7.32 -0.71
N SER A 383 19.27 -8.31 -1.42
CA SER A 383 17.90 -8.42 -1.90
C SER A 383 16.85 -8.83 -0.86
N GLY A 384 17.26 -9.12 0.37
CA GLY A 384 16.33 -9.51 1.44
C GLY A 384 15.69 -8.35 2.20
N GLU A 385 16.26 -7.15 2.12
CA GLU A 385 15.86 -6.01 2.95
C GLU A 385 14.81 -5.10 2.28
N SER A 386 14.71 -5.13 0.96
CA SER A 386 13.82 -4.25 0.17
C SER A 386 12.71 -5.04 -0.50
N THR A 387 11.69 -5.39 0.26
CA THR A 387 10.49 -6.08 -0.21
C THR A 387 9.23 -5.38 0.29
N GLY A 388 8.08 -5.74 -0.24
CA GLY A 388 6.83 -5.15 0.19
C GLY A 388 5.63 -5.71 -0.55
N SER A 389 4.52 -5.01 -0.51
CA SER A 389 3.29 -5.37 -1.21
C SER A 389 2.88 -4.28 -2.19
N VAL A 390 2.68 -4.67 -3.44
CA VAL A 390 2.17 -3.80 -4.50
C VAL A 390 0.71 -3.46 -4.28
N GLY A 391 -0.07 -4.42 -3.77
CA GLY A 391 -1.49 -4.25 -3.56
C GLY A 391 -2.11 -5.37 -2.75
N VAL A 392 -3.22 -5.04 -2.12
CA VAL A 392 -4.03 -5.94 -1.29
C VAL A 392 -5.47 -5.89 -1.77
N VAL A 393 -6.12 -7.05 -1.79
CA VAL A 393 -7.55 -7.19 -2.03
C VAL A 393 -8.14 -8.04 -0.91
N THR A 394 -9.23 -7.57 -0.32
CA THR A 394 -9.96 -8.34 0.70
C THR A 394 -11.27 -8.84 0.11
N ILE A 395 -11.51 -10.14 0.18
CA ILE A 395 -12.76 -10.77 -0.28
C ILE A 395 -13.77 -10.78 0.88
N ASN A 396 -15.01 -10.42 0.59
CA ASN A 396 -16.10 -10.40 1.57
C ASN A 396 -16.73 -11.80 1.73
N LEU A 397 -16.07 -12.66 2.48
CA LEU A 397 -16.56 -14.03 2.75
C LEU A 397 -17.94 -14.07 3.41
N PRO A 398 -18.27 -13.21 4.41
CA PRO A 398 -19.63 -13.16 4.96
C PRO A 398 -20.72 -12.92 3.92
N ARG A 399 -20.45 -12.01 2.95
CA ARG A 399 -21.40 -11.74 1.87
C ARG A 399 -21.57 -12.94 0.94
N ILE A 400 -20.47 -13.61 0.60
CA ILE A 400 -20.53 -14.85 -0.21
C ILE A 400 -21.38 -15.89 0.50
N ALA A 401 -21.12 -16.13 1.77
CA ALA A 401 -21.85 -17.12 2.57
C ALA A 401 -23.34 -16.78 2.67
N TYR A 402 -23.70 -15.50 2.85
CA TYR A 402 -25.09 -15.05 2.92
C TYR A 402 -25.86 -15.27 1.61
N LEU A 403 -25.19 -15.07 0.45
CA LEU A 403 -25.79 -15.18 -0.87
C LEU A 403 -25.74 -16.59 -1.47
N ALA A 404 -24.96 -17.50 -0.89
CA ALA A 404 -24.77 -18.84 -1.39
C ALA A 404 -25.99 -19.73 -1.07
N GLU A 405 -26.43 -20.51 -2.05
CA GLU A 405 -27.51 -21.49 -1.89
C GLU A 405 -27.03 -22.83 -1.31
N GLY A 406 -25.73 -22.95 -1.06
CA GLY A 406 -25.08 -24.14 -0.50
C GLY A 406 -23.55 -24.09 -0.68
N GLU A 407 -22.88 -25.12 -0.18
CA GLU A 407 -21.42 -25.17 -0.17
C GLU A 407 -20.80 -25.09 -1.57
N ALA A 408 -21.35 -25.80 -2.53
CA ALA A 408 -20.86 -25.77 -3.92
C ALA A 408 -21.02 -24.39 -4.57
N ASP A 409 -22.11 -23.65 -4.27
CA ASP A 409 -22.32 -22.29 -4.75
C ASP A 409 -21.39 -21.30 -4.05
N PHE A 410 -21.09 -21.51 -2.75
CA PHE A 410 -20.13 -20.72 -2.01
C PHE A 410 -18.73 -20.77 -2.66
N TYR A 411 -18.22 -21.96 -2.92
CA TYR A 411 -16.90 -22.10 -3.56
C TYR A 411 -16.88 -21.57 -4.98
N ARG A 412 -17.91 -21.79 -5.77
CA ARG A 412 -18.02 -21.21 -7.13
C ARG A 412 -17.96 -19.68 -7.12
N ARG A 413 -18.64 -19.03 -6.16
CA ARG A 413 -18.59 -17.56 -5.97
C ARG A 413 -17.22 -17.10 -5.48
N LEU A 414 -16.61 -17.83 -4.57
CA LEU A 414 -15.28 -17.55 -4.06
C LEU A 414 -14.24 -17.62 -5.18
N ASP A 415 -14.22 -18.70 -5.96
CA ASP A 415 -13.30 -18.87 -7.10
C ASP A 415 -13.43 -17.71 -8.09
N LYS A 416 -14.67 -17.34 -8.44
CA LYS A 416 -14.89 -16.18 -9.31
C LYS A 416 -14.30 -14.89 -8.74
N LEU A 417 -14.47 -14.62 -7.46
CA LEU A 417 -13.93 -13.41 -6.83
C LEU A 417 -12.41 -13.47 -6.66
N MET A 418 -11.83 -14.65 -6.46
CA MET A 418 -10.38 -14.85 -6.47
C MET A 418 -9.77 -14.50 -7.83
N ASP A 419 -10.40 -14.90 -8.93
CA ASP A 419 -9.96 -14.56 -10.29
C ASP A 419 -10.05 -13.05 -10.55
N ILE A 420 -11.13 -12.40 -10.12
CA ILE A 420 -11.28 -10.94 -10.22
C ILE A 420 -10.20 -10.22 -9.41
N ALA A 421 -9.94 -10.68 -8.18
CA ALA A 421 -8.91 -10.14 -7.32
C ALA A 421 -7.51 -10.28 -7.93
N ALA A 422 -7.19 -11.46 -8.46
CA ALA A 422 -5.90 -11.72 -9.13
C ALA A 422 -5.70 -10.81 -10.36
N ARG A 423 -6.73 -10.63 -11.19
CA ARG A 423 -6.70 -9.70 -12.34
C ARG A 423 -6.48 -8.25 -11.89
N SER A 424 -7.17 -7.82 -10.83
CA SER A 424 -7.02 -6.46 -10.30
C SER A 424 -5.59 -6.18 -9.84
N LEU A 425 -4.98 -7.12 -9.12
CA LEU A 425 -3.60 -7.02 -8.65
C LEU A 425 -2.59 -7.02 -9.80
N LYS A 426 -2.81 -7.83 -10.83
CA LYS A 426 -1.99 -7.82 -12.05
C LYS A 426 -2.07 -6.46 -12.78
N THR A 427 -3.28 -5.91 -12.89
CA THR A 427 -3.52 -4.59 -13.49
C THR A 427 -2.82 -3.51 -12.68
N LYS A 428 -2.98 -3.50 -11.35
CA LYS A 428 -2.29 -2.54 -10.45
C LYS A 428 -0.79 -2.61 -10.64
N ARG A 429 -0.20 -3.80 -10.60
CA ARG A 429 1.25 -4.00 -10.81
C ARG A 429 1.72 -3.41 -12.14
N THR A 430 1.03 -3.70 -13.23
CA THR A 430 1.38 -3.21 -14.56
C THR A 430 1.37 -1.67 -14.61
N VAL A 431 0.36 -1.05 -14.03
CA VAL A 431 0.21 0.42 -14.03
C VAL A 431 1.30 1.07 -13.21
N ILE A 432 1.52 0.65 -11.95
CA ILE A 432 2.51 1.29 -11.08
C ILE A 432 3.95 1.04 -11.56
N THR A 433 4.22 -0.10 -12.22
CA THR A 433 5.54 -0.34 -12.84
C THR A 433 5.81 0.67 -13.97
N LYS A 434 4.84 0.93 -14.84
CA LYS A 434 4.96 1.97 -15.87
C LYS A 434 5.16 3.37 -15.28
N LEU A 435 4.48 3.66 -14.17
CA LEU A 435 4.61 4.95 -13.49
C LEU A 435 5.99 5.09 -12.80
N LEU A 436 6.54 4.01 -12.26
CA LEU A 436 7.91 3.97 -11.74
C LEU A 436 8.94 4.24 -12.85
N GLU A 437 8.81 3.55 -13.99
CA GLU A 437 9.65 3.75 -15.17
C GLU A 437 9.57 5.20 -15.66
N GLY A 438 8.35 5.76 -15.70
CA GLY A 438 8.07 7.15 -16.04
C GLY A 438 8.56 8.19 -15.03
N GLY A 439 9.09 7.76 -13.85
CA GLY A 439 9.68 8.64 -12.85
C GLY A 439 8.69 9.32 -11.91
N LEU A 440 7.44 8.82 -11.81
CA LEU A 440 6.44 9.36 -10.88
C LEU A 440 6.84 9.14 -9.41
N TYR A 441 7.66 8.11 -9.13
CA TYR A 441 8.16 7.76 -7.80
C TYR A 441 9.69 7.87 -7.76
N PRO A 442 10.26 9.08 -7.70
CA PRO A 442 11.70 9.29 -7.86
C PRO A 442 12.54 8.66 -6.74
N TYR A 443 12.07 8.68 -5.50
CA TYR A 443 12.77 8.05 -4.37
C TYR A 443 12.61 6.53 -4.40
N THR A 444 11.43 6.01 -4.68
CA THR A 444 11.22 4.57 -4.88
C THR A 444 12.10 4.03 -6.02
N LYS A 445 12.20 4.77 -7.13
CA LYS A 445 13.10 4.41 -8.24
C LYS A 445 14.55 4.36 -7.81
N ARG A 446 14.98 5.27 -6.94
CA ARG A 446 16.34 5.32 -6.41
C ARG A 446 16.64 4.17 -5.45
N TYR A 447 15.74 3.87 -4.50
CA TYR A 447 16.00 2.93 -3.41
C TYR A 447 15.54 1.50 -3.68
N LEU A 448 14.53 1.28 -4.54
CA LEU A 448 14.07 -0.05 -4.93
C LEU A 448 14.45 -0.43 -6.37
N GLY A 449 14.49 0.52 -7.28
CA GLY A 449 14.75 0.28 -8.70
C GLY A 449 13.58 -0.39 -9.44
N SER A 450 13.00 -1.46 -8.89
CA SER A 450 11.88 -2.20 -9.50
C SER A 450 10.93 -2.77 -8.43
N PHE A 451 9.76 -3.27 -8.88
CA PHE A 451 8.79 -3.97 -8.04
C PHE A 451 8.89 -5.50 -8.16
N GLU A 452 9.97 -6.04 -8.71
CA GLU A 452 10.12 -7.50 -8.93
C GLU A 452 10.05 -8.30 -7.63
N ASN A 453 10.62 -7.75 -6.54
CA ASN A 453 10.65 -8.39 -5.23
C ASN A 453 9.43 -8.01 -4.36
N HIS A 454 8.40 -7.40 -4.94
CA HIS A 454 7.19 -7.02 -4.21
C HIS A 454 6.05 -7.97 -4.51
N PHE A 455 5.23 -8.22 -3.51
CA PHE A 455 4.14 -9.19 -3.56
C PHE A 455 2.79 -8.52 -3.82
N SER A 456 1.79 -9.35 -4.02
CA SER A 456 0.37 -8.97 -4.04
C SER A 456 -0.38 -9.96 -3.18
N THR A 457 -1.38 -9.51 -2.44
CA THR A 457 -2.09 -10.30 -1.43
C THR A 457 -3.60 -10.25 -1.67
N ILE A 458 -4.22 -11.41 -1.57
CA ILE A 458 -5.68 -11.58 -1.57
C ILE A 458 -6.09 -12.09 -0.19
#